data_1923e5440557e20e615ed80da97b74ee
#
_entry.id   1923e5440557e20e615ed80da97b74ee
#
_cell.length_a   1.000
_cell.length_b   1.000
_cell.length_c   1.000
_cell.angle_alpha   90.00
_cell.angle_beta   90.00
_cell.angle_gamma   90.00
#
_symmetry.space_group_name_H-M   'P 1'
#
loop_
_entity.id
_entity.type
_entity.pdbx_description
1 polymer ?
#
loop_
_entity_poly.entity_id
_entity_poly.type
_entity_poly.pdbx_seq_one_letter_code
_entity_poly.pdbx_strand_id
1 'polypeptide(L)'
;MKITVKDCSLERAKIKKAKIKTMSTKLKVTVIASSLAILLFTIVGGFVNVRASSNDGAYRQLSVYSEVLSRIRLEYVEEPNIAGVTDGALHGLLESLDANSSYLSPEEYKHYKTMKTGGKADIGATVSKRFGYAAVVAVIPGGPADKAGVENSDIIESIEGKSTHDISLAEVHALLSGEVGSTVTVAVVRPRRAEPQKIVIARNIVAIPPVGEKMLADNVGYLQVDAFPEGESQEIAGKIRDLQKQGAKKIVLDLRNSASGAESEGVATANLFLDHGTITYLQGQKYPRQAFNADPSKDITKLPVAVLVNRGTAGPAEIVAAAILENARGDIIGDKTFGDGSVQKLIEMPDNSALILSIAKYYSPSGKAIQDAAVTPNVLVADSTEEEAGLPDEDEQAAPSEKPGDKKDEKPKNVQDDQLNKALEVLKNRESKG
;
A
#
# COMPACT_ATOMS: atom_id res chain seq x y z
N MET A 1 43.28 94.66 -12.58
CA MET A 1 43.44 94.85 -14.03
C MET A 1 42.04 94.72 -14.65
N LYS A 2 41.55 95.83 -15.20
CA LYS A 2 40.20 96.01 -15.77
C LYS A 2 40.13 95.29 -17.10
N ILE A 3 39.02 94.58 -17.45
CA ILE A 3 38.53 94.44 -18.84
C ILE A 3 36.99 94.19 -18.72
N THR A 4 36.40 94.99 -19.25
CA THR A 4 35.23 95.67 -19.78
C THR A 4 34.18 94.68 -20.36
N VAL A 5 32.94 94.95 -20.02
CA VAL A 5 31.72 94.50 -20.64
C VAL A 5 31.58 95.10 -22.06
N LYS A 6 31.19 94.26 -23.03
CA LYS A 6 30.54 94.79 -24.26
C LYS A 6 29.51 93.76 -24.77
N ASP A 7 28.29 94.24 -24.76
CA ASP A 7 27.14 93.99 -25.64
C ASP A 7 27.22 92.83 -26.63
N CYS A 8 26.24 91.98 -26.64
CA CYS A 8 25.73 91.38 -27.84
C CYS A 8 24.20 91.28 -27.84
N SER A 9 23.66 92.01 -28.72
CA SER A 9 22.26 92.29 -29.02
C SER A 9 21.50 91.04 -29.48
N LEU A 10 20.25 90.98 -29.06
CA LEU A 10 19.12 90.21 -29.57
C LEU A 10 19.16 89.76 -31.03
N GLU A 11 19.28 88.48 -31.27
CA GLU A 11 18.82 87.85 -32.47
C GLU A 11 17.61 86.96 -32.18
N ARG A 12 16.41 87.44 -32.55
CA ARG A 12 15.18 86.69 -32.52
C ARG A 12 15.22 85.60 -33.57
N ALA A 13 15.61 84.39 -33.17
CA ALA A 13 15.41 83.20 -33.99
C ALA A 13 13.93 82.95 -34.21
N LYS A 14 13.49 83.07 -35.42
CA LYS A 14 12.13 82.70 -35.87
C LYS A 14 11.89 81.20 -35.67
N ILE A 15 11.14 80.85 -34.65
CA ILE A 15 10.63 79.48 -34.50
C ILE A 15 9.64 79.25 -35.63
N LYS A 16 10.07 78.50 -36.68
CA LYS A 16 9.20 77.93 -37.68
C LYS A 16 8.23 77.00 -37.01
N LYS A 17 6.91 77.35 -36.90
CA LYS A 17 5.83 76.44 -36.55
C LYS A 17 5.86 75.25 -37.51
N ALA A 18 6.40 74.12 -37.05
CA ALA A 18 6.28 72.84 -37.72
C ALA A 18 4.81 72.52 -37.78
N LYS A 19 4.19 72.49 -38.97
CA LYS A 19 2.86 72.00 -39.24
C LYS A 19 2.84 70.55 -38.85
N ILE A 20 2.23 70.18 -37.67
CA ILE A 20 1.95 68.79 -37.30
C ILE A 20 1.00 68.28 -38.39
N LYS A 21 1.56 67.44 -39.26
CA LYS A 21 0.82 66.75 -40.31
C LYS A 21 -0.14 65.79 -39.64
N THR A 22 -1.43 66.13 -39.63
CA THR A 22 -2.44 65.29 -39.08
C THR A 22 -2.37 63.91 -39.72
N MET A 23 -2.05 62.89 -38.90
CA MET A 23 -1.97 61.51 -39.33
C MET A 23 -3.28 61.09 -40.00
N SER A 24 -3.16 60.48 -41.20
CA SER A 24 -4.35 60.01 -41.92
C SER A 24 -5.21 59.05 -41.09
N THR A 25 -6.53 59.05 -41.24
CA THR A 25 -7.45 58.23 -40.51
C THR A 25 -7.08 56.74 -40.60
N LYS A 26 -6.58 56.32 -41.76
CA LYS A 26 -6.10 54.95 -42.00
C LYS A 26 -4.91 54.59 -41.08
N LEU A 27 -3.94 55.50 -40.92
CA LEU A 27 -2.78 55.28 -40.08
C LEU A 27 -3.12 55.24 -38.59
N LYS A 28 -4.09 56.07 -38.16
CA LYS A 28 -4.62 56.01 -36.76
C LYS A 28 -5.28 54.67 -36.48
N VAL A 29 -6.11 54.17 -37.39
CA VAL A 29 -6.78 52.85 -37.24
C VAL A 29 -5.76 51.71 -37.19
N THR A 30 -4.72 51.76 -38.03
CA THR A 30 -3.66 50.72 -38.01
C THR A 30 -2.86 50.70 -36.71
N VAL A 31 -2.53 51.87 -36.16
CA VAL A 31 -1.82 51.97 -34.86
C VAL A 31 -2.69 51.49 -33.72
N ILE A 32 -3.98 51.84 -33.70
CA ILE A 32 -4.92 51.37 -32.68
C ILE A 32 -5.08 49.84 -32.80
N ALA A 33 -5.24 49.31 -34.01
CA ALA A 33 -5.40 47.87 -34.22
C ALA A 33 -4.16 47.07 -33.81
N SER A 34 -2.95 47.56 -34.15
CA SER A 34 -1.70 46.90 -33.73
C SER A 34 -1.48 46.97 -32.22
N SER A 35 -1.79 48.09 -31.57
CA SER A 35 -1.73 48.22 -30.10
C SER A 35 -2.70 47.29 -29.41
N LEU A 36 -3.92 47.14 -29.95
CA LEU A 36 -4.91 46.20 -29.42
C LEU A 36 -4.47 44.73 -29.59
N ALA A 37 -3.86 44.42 -30.75
CA ALA A 37 -3.31 43.08 -31.00
C ALA A 37 -2.14 42.73 -30.05
N ILE A 38 -1.23 43.69 -29.79
CA ILE A 38 -0.15 43.51 -28.81
C ILE A 38 -0.72 43.35 -27.40
N LEU A 39 -1.73 44.13 -27.01
CA LEU A 39 -2.38 44.01 -25.72
C LEU A 39 -3.08 42.63 -25.55
N LEU A 40 -3.78 42.18 -26.58
CA LEU A 40 -4.37 40.85 -26.62
C LEU A 40 -3.32 39.74 -26.53
N PHE A 41 -2.21 39.88 -27.23
CA PHE A 41 -1.08 38.94 -27.21
C PHE A 41 -0.44 38.88 -25.81
N THR A 42 -0.27 40.02 -25.12
CA THR A 42 0.26 40.04 -23.75
C THR A 42 -0.72 39.46 -22.74
N ILE A 43 -2.02 39.69 -22.89
CA ILE A 43 -3.06 39.10 -22.05
C ILE A 43 -3.11 37.58 -22.25
N VAL A 44 -3.14 37.11 -23.50
CA VAL A 44 -3.14 35.67 -23.81
C VAL A 44 -1.83 35.01 -23.35
N GLY A 45 -0.69 35.66 -23.58
CA GLY A 45 0.61 35.20 -23.08
C GLY A 45 0.68 35.15 -21.56
N GLY A 46 0.04 36.10 -20.86
CA GLY A 46 -0.09 36.10 -19.41
C GLY A 46 -0.95 34.93 -18.90
N PHE A 47 -2.06 34.65 -19.57
CA PHE A 47 -2.92 33.50 -19.23
C PHE A 47 -2.25 32.15 -19.52
N VAL A 48 -1.42 32.04 -20.55
CA VAL A 48 -0.65 30.82 -20.82
C VAL A 48 0.44 30.63 -19.77
N ASN A 49 1.13 31.67 -19.33
CA ASN A 49 2.12 31.59 -18.25
C ASN A 49 1.53 31.26 -16.88
N VAL A 50 0.31 31.71 -16.57
CA VAL A 50 -0.34 31.37 -15.29
C VAL A 50 -0.72 29.88 -15.22
N ARG A 51 -1.00 29.23 -16.36
CA ARG A 51 -1.19 27.76 -16.40
C ARG A 51 0.14 26.98 -16.37
N ALA A 52 1.25 27.58 -16.77
CA ALA A 52 2.59 26.96 -16.67
C ALA A 52 3.14 26.98 -15.22
N SER A 53 2.65 27.88 -14.38
CA SER A 53 3.11 28.02 -12.98
C SER A 53 2.78 26.86 -12.07
N SER A 54 1.84 25.96 -12.43
CA SER A 54 1.57 24.74 -11.66
C SER A 54 2.60 23.62 -11.88
N ASN A 55 3.48 23.73 -12.88
CA ASN A 55 4.55 22.77 -13.16
C ASN A 55 5.94 23.19 -12.66
N ASP A 56 6.08 24.39 -12.10
CA ASP A 56 7.38 24.97 -11.70
C ASP A 56 8.10 24.08 -10.65
N GLY A 57 7.34 23.44 -9.75
CA GLY A 57 7.90 22.53 -8.75
C GLY A 57 8.54 21.28 -9.36
N ALA A 58 7.88 20.65 -10.33
CA ALA A 58 8.35 19.42 -10.96
C ALA A 58 9.60 19.68 -11.85
N TYR A 59 9.60 20.77 -12.62
CA TYR A 59 10.77 21.16 -13.43
C TYR A 59 11.99 21.50 -12.58
N ARG A 60 11.79 22.13 -11.43
CA ARG A 60 12.87 22.41 -10.47
C ARG A 60 13.49 21.13 -9.93
N GLN A 61 12.68 20.14 -9.54
CA GLN A 61 13.18 18.85 -9.07
C GLN A 61 13.91 18.09 -10.18
N LEU A 62 13.39 18.11 -11.41
CA LEU A 62 14.06 17.52 -12.57
C LEU A 62 15.41 18.17 -12.85
N SER A 63 15.53 19.49 -12.67
CA SER A 63 16.81 20.22 -12.81
C SER A 63 17.83 19.77 -11.75
N VAL A 64 17.40 19.58 -10.50
CA VAL A 64 18.26 19.05 -9.43
C VAL A 64 18.73 17.64 -9.76
N TYR A 65 17.81 16.77 -10.21
CA TYR A 65 18.17 15.42 -10.63
C TYR A 65 19.21 15.40 -11.75
N SER A 66 19.02 16.24 -12.78
CA SER A 66 19.96 16.38 -13.90
C SER A 66 21.32 16.88 -13.45
N GLU A 67 21.39 17.85 -12.54
CA GLU A 67 22.64 18.34 -11.96
C GLU A 67 23.37 17.24 -11.17
N VAL A 68 22.64 16.46 -10.35
CA VAL A 68 23.22 15.35 -9.59
C VAL A 68 23.82 14.31 -10.54
N LEU A 69 23.10 13.92 -11.59
CA LEU A 69 23.63 12.98 -12.60
C LEU A 69 24.87 13.54 -13.31
N SER A 70 24.87 14.85 -13.61
CA SER A 70 26.02 15.51 -14.22
C SER A 70 27.24 15.48 -13.31
N ARG A 71 27.05 15.72 -12.00
CA ARG A 71 28.13 15.64 -11.01
C ARG A 71 28.67 14.22 -10.85
N ILE A 72 27.79 13.23 -10.75
CA ILE A 72 28.19 11.82 -10.72
C ILE A 72 29.06 11.49 -11.92
N ARG A 73 28.63 11.87 -13.13
CA ARG A 73 29.37 11.59 -14.36
C ARG A 73 30.76 12.27 -14.41
N LEU A 74 30.90 13.47 -13.81
CA LEU A 74 32.11 14.28 -13.89
C LEU A 74 33.09 14.04 -12.75
N GLU A 75 32.58 13.71 -11.56
CA GLU A 75 33.37 13.78 -10.34
C GLU A 75 33.47 12.42 -9.61
N TYR A 76 32.71 11.39 -10.05
CA TYR A 76 32.78 10.07 -9.41
C TYR A 76 34.15 9.43 -9.65
N VAL A 77 34.61 8.64 -8.66
CA VAL A 77 35.95 8.05 -8.61
C VAL A 77 36.28 7.11 -9.77
N GLU A 78 35.27 6.53 -10.42
CA GLU A 78 35.38 5.64 -11.57
C GLU A 78 34.34 6.04 -12.63
N GLU A 79 34.45 5.50 -13.86
CA GLU A 79 33.43 5.76 -14.89
C GLU A 79 32.09 5.10 -14.46
N PRO A 80 31.05 5.93 -14.15
CA PRO A 80 29.81 5.39 -13.60
C PRO A 80 28.93 4.76 -14.67
N ASN A 81 28.29 3.64 -14.35
CA ASN A 81 27.18 3.12 -15.15
C ASN A 81 25.92 4.00 -14.95
N ILE A 82 25.78 5.01 -15.79
CA ILE A 82 24.67 5.99 -15.72
C ILE A 82 23.30 5.29 -15.83
N ALA A 83 23.17 4.23 -16.65
CA ALA A 83 21.91 3.49 -16.76
C ALA A 83 21.55 2.84 -15.41
N GLY A 84 22.49 2.14 -14.78
CA GLY A 84 22.25 1.52 -13.47
C GLY A 84 21.99 2.54 -12.36
N VAL A 85 22.68 3.69 -12.38
CA VAL A 85 22.41 4.80 -11.43
C VAL A 85 20.99 5.35 -11.63
N THR A 86 20.55 5.47 -12.87
CA THR A 86 19.20 5.96 -13.19
C THR A 86 18.13 4.95 -12.76
N ASP A 87 18.35 3.66 -13.02
CA ASP A 87 17.44 2.60 -12.61
C ASP A 87 17.29 2.58 -11.08
N GLY A 88 18.40 2.61 -10.34
CA GLY A 88 18.37 2.68 -8.87
C GLY A 88 17.62 3.92 -8.34
N ALA A 89 17.79 5.08 -9.01
CA ALA A 89 17.08 6.30 -8.64
C ALA A 89 15.56 6.19 -8.89
N LEU A 90 15.14 5.53 -10.00
CA LEU A 90 13.73 5.29 -10.31
C LEU A 90 13.10 4.27 -9.36
N HIS A 91 13.82 3.22 -8.97
CA HIS A 91 13.38 2.30 -7.91
C HIS A 91 13.13 3.05 -6.60
N GLY A 92 14.11 3.80 -6.09
CA GLY A 92 13.95 4.59 -4.87
C GLY A 92 12.85 5.64 -4.95
N LEU A 93 12.59 6.22 -6.13
CA LEU A 93 11.50 7.17 -6.34
C LEU A 93 10.13 6.51 -6.12
N LEU A 94 9.93 5.31 -6.62
CA LEU A 94 8.65 4.60 -6.48
C LEU A 94 8.49 4.03 -5.06
N GLU A 95 9.52 3.42 -4.51
CA GLU A 95 9.53 2.88 -3.14
C GLU A 95 9.29 3.96 -2.07
N SER A 96 9.67 5.23 -2.36
CA SER A 96 9.38 6.35 -1.46
C SER A 96 7.90 6.75 -1.39
N LEU A 97 7.07 6.26 -2.30
CA LEU A 97 5.62 6.50 -2.28
C LEU A 97 4.90 5.52 -1.36
N ASP A 98 5.13 4.24 -1.55
CA ASP A 98 4.60 3.12 -0.77
C ASP A 98 5.29 1.81 -1.15
N ALA A 99 5.09 0.76 -0.34
CA ALA A 99 5.70 -0.55 -0.56
C ALA A 99 5.22 -1.29 -1.83
N ASN A 100 4.03 -0.96 -2.33
CA ASN A 100 3.39 -1.63 -3.45
C ASN A 100 3.68 -0.95 -4.80
N SER A 101 4.21 0.29 -4.78
CA SER A 101 4.61 1.01 -5.98
C SER A 101 6.03 0.62 -6.38
N SER A 102 6.25 0.28 -7.66
CA SER A 102 7.53 -0.23 -8.15
C SER A 102 7.84 0.31 -9.55
N TYR A 103 9.11 0.61 -9.79
CA TYR A 103 9.64 0.74 -11.15
C TYR A 103 10.16 -0.62 -11.60
N LEU A 104 9.94 -0.97 -12.83
CA LEU A 104 10.50 -2.14 -13.48
C LEU A 104 11.31 -1.68 -14.69
N SER A 105 12.60 -1.91 -14.71
CA SER A 105 13.45 -1.73 -15.87
C SER A 105 12.98 -2.59 -17.05
N PRO A 106 13.42 -2.34 -18.29
CA PRO A 106 13.01 -3.15 -19.43
C PRO A 106 13.26 -4.67 -19.25
N GLU A 107 14.36 -5.02 -18.59
CA GLU A 107 14.70 -6.42 -18.30
C GLU A 107 13.80 -7.02 -17.23
N GLU A 108 13.58 -6.31 -16.11
CA GLU A 108 12.69 -6.73 -15.04
C GLU A 108 11.23 -6.82 -15.52
N TYR A 109 10.78 -5.88 -16.35
CA TYR A 109 9.44 -5.92 -16.90
C TYR A 109 9.26 -7.11 -17.88
N LYS A 110 10.25 -7.42 -18.68
CA LYS A 110 10.25 -8.62 -19.51
C LYS A 110 10.15 -9.89 -18.65
N HIS A 111 10.93 -9.97 -17.58
CA HIS A 111 10.87 -11.07 -16.62
C HIS A 111 9.52 -11.15 -15.94
N TYR A 112 9.01 -10.04 -15.41
CA TYR A 112 7.67 -9.95 -14.80
C TYR A 112 6.55 -10.45 -15.74
N LYS A 113 6.56 -10.07 -17.01
CA LYS A 113 5.60 -10.58 -18.01
C LYS A 113 5.70 -12.09 -18.19
N THR A 114 6.92 -12.62 -18.26
CA THR A 114 7.15 -14.05 -18.43
C THR A 114 6.64 -14.84 -17.22
N MET A 115 6.91 -14.36 -16.02
CA MET A 115 6.45 -15.01 -14.79
C MET A 115 4.92 -14.96 -14.66
N LYS A 116 4.29 -13.84 -14.98
CA LYS A 116 2.81 -13.70 -14.96
C LYS A 116 2.10 -14.64 -15.93
N THR A 117 2.74 -14.99 -17.04
CA THR A 117 2.18 -15.90 -18.06
C THR A 117 2.57 -17.37 -17.86
N GLY A 118 3.68 -17.65 -17.19
CA GLY A 118 4.31 -18.98 -17.18
C GLY A 118 4.05 -19.84 -15.96
N GLY A 119 3.78 -19.29 -14.79
CA GLY A 119 3.76 -20.08 -13.57
C GLY A 119 2.50 -19.86 -12.74
N LYS A 120 1.82 -20.95 -12.41
CA LYS A 120 0.76 -20.94 -11.37
C LYS A 120 1.27 -21.46 -10.03
N ALA A 121 2.58 -21.71 -9.91
CA ALA A 121 3.20 -22.21 -8.70
C ALA A 121 3.77 -21.05 -7.87
N ASP A 122 3.56 -21.13 -6.59
CA ASP A 122 4.00 -20.14 -5.60
C ASP A 122 4.51 -20.85 -4.35
N ILE A 123 5.08 -20.12 -3.42
CA ILE A 123 5.49 -20.65 -2.12
C ILE A 123 4.35 -20.74 -1.11
N GLY A 124 3.20 -20.09 -1.36
CA GLY A 124 2.06 -20.07 -0.43
C GLY A 124 2.28 -19.19 0.78
N ALA A 125 2.87 -18.02 0.58
CA ALA A 125 3.02 -17.01 1.60
C ALA A 125 2.70 -15.64 1.03
N THR A 126 1.98 -14.83 1.78
CA THR A 126 1.79 -13.40 1.49
C THR A 126 3.00 -12.64 2.00
N VAL A 127 3.63 -11.86 1.13
CA VAL A 127 4.86 -11.12 1.43
C VAL A 127 4.63 -9.65 1.12
N SER A 128 5.12 -8.77 1.98
CA SER A 128 5.15 -7.32 1.77
C SER A 128 6.51 -6.76 2.16
N LYS A 129 6.77 -5.47 1.95
CA LYS A 129 8.01 -4.83 2.42
C LYS A 129 7.81 -4.22 3.81
N ARG A 130 8.78 -4.48 4.70
CA ARG A 130 8.85 -3.89 6.04
C ARG A 130 10.31 -3.56 6.37
N PHE A 131 10.56 -2.35 6.86
CA PHE A 131 11.92 -1.88 7.14
C PHE A 131 12.89 -1.99 5.94
N GLY A 132 12.35 -1.85 4.72
CA GLY A 132 13.11 -1.98 3.47
C GLY A 132 13.31 -3.43 2.98
N TYR A 133 13.06 -4.45 3.80
CA TYR A 133 13.18 -5.87 3.45
C TYR A 133 11.81 -6.50 3.16
N ALA A 134 11.83 -7.62 2.44
CA ALA A 134 10.63 -8.45 2.31
C ALA A 134 10.30 -9.13 3.65
N ALA A 135 9.04 -9.07 4.07
CA ALA A 135 8.55 -9.69 5.29
C ALA A 135 7.36 -10.60 4.99
N VAL A 136 7.31 -11.75 5.64
CA VAL A 136 6.20 -12.68 5.54
C VAL A 136 5.04 -12.15 6.39
N VAL A 137 3.93 -11.80 5.75
CA VAL A 137 2.70 -11.35 6.43
C VAL A 137 1.94 -12.53 6.98
N ALA A 138 1.68 -13.53 6.12
CA ALA A 138 1.03 -14.78 6.50
C ALA A 138 1.46 -15.93 5.60
N VAL A 139 1.42 -17.13 6.13
CA VAL A 139 1.72 -18.38 5.42
C VAL A 139 0.43 -19.20 5.34
N ILE A 140 0.13 -19.73 4.15
CA ILE A 140 -1.02 -20.64 3.95
C ILE A 140 -0.74 -21.98 4.63
N PRO A 141 -1.57 -22.42 5.58
CA PRO A 141 -1.38 -23.68 6.29
C PRO A 141 -1.31 -24.89 5.34
N GLY A 142 -0.32 -25.74 5.52
CA GLY A 142 -0.05 -26.88 4.64
C GLY A 142 0.52 -26.53 3.28
N GLY A 143 0.80 -25.24 3.02
CA GLY A 143 1.44 -24.75 1.81
C GLY A 143 2.93 -25.10 1.71
N PRO A 144 3.59 -24.80 0.60
CA PRO A 144 5.03 -25.07 0.42
C PRO A 144 5.91 -24.34 1.45
N ALA A 145 5.63 -23.06 1.74
CA ALA A 145 6.39 -22.25 2.71
C ALA A 145 6.21 -22.81 4.13
N ASP A 146 4.98 -23.14 4.53
CA ASP A 146 4.67 -23.75 5.83
C ASP A 146 5.43 -25.08 6.01
N LYS A 147 5.38 -25.96 5.02
CA LYS A 147 6.12 -27.24 5.03
C LYS A 147 7.62 -27.09 5.08
N ALA A 148 8.13 -25.99 4.55
CA ALA A 148 9.56 -25.66 4.59
C ALA A 148 9.97 -24.98 5.93
N GLY A 149 9.01 -24.64 6.79
CA GLY A 149 9.25 -24.01 8.08
C GLY A 149 9.44 -22.49 8.01
N VAL A 150 8.84 -21.83 7.01
CA VAL A 150 8.67 -20.37 7.00
C VAL A 150 7.53 -20.02 7.95
N GLU A 151 7.74 -18.99 8.75
CA GLU A 151 6.79 -18.53 9.77
C GLU A 151 6.29 -17.12 9.46
N ASN A 152 5.15 -16.77 10.02
CA ASN A 152 4.66 -15.39 9.95
C ASN A 152 5.66 -14.44 10.62
N SER A 153 5.77 -13.22 10.12
CA SER A 153 6.73 -12.21 10.57
C SER A 153 8.22 -12.53 10.26
N ASP A 154 8.53 -13.61 9.55
CA ASP A 154 9.89 -13.86 9.05
C ASP A 154 10.33 -12.71 8.13
N ILE A 155 11.55 -12.21 8.32
CA ILE A 155 12.16 -11.24 7.40
C ILE A 155 13.00 -12.01 6.38
N ILE A 156 12.65 -11.90 5.12
CA ILE A 156 13.40 -12.50 4.01
C ILE A 156 14.52 -11.53 3.63
N GLU A 157 15.73 -11.79 4.09
CA GLU A 157 16.91 -10.98 3.78
C GLU A 157 17.27 -11.07 2.29
N SER A 158 17.25 -12.30 1.74
CA SER A 158 17.61 -12.54 0.35
C SER A 158 16.83 -13.69 -0.27
N ILE A 159 16.66 -13.63 -1.61
CA ILE A 159 16.07 -14.66 -2.45
C ILE A 159 17.06 -15.01 -3.54
N GLU A 160 17.45 -16.28 -3.65
CA GLU A 160 18.51 -16.76 -4.57
C GLU A 160 19.80 -15.92 -4.48
N GLY A 161 20.12 -15.43 -3.27
CA GLY A 161 21.28 -14.60 -3.00
C GLY A 161 21.15 -13.12 -3.36
N LYS A 162 20.01 -12.67 -3.91
CA LYS A 162 19.69 -11.26 -4.09
C LYS A 162 19.08 -10.69 -2.82
N SER A 163 19.63 -9.60 -2.30
CA SER A 163 19.05 -8.88 -1.17
C SER A 163 17.64 -8.36 -1.51
N THR A 164 16.68 -8.62 -0.64
CA THR A 164 15.31 -8.11 -0.82
C THR A 164 15.20 -6.61 -0.54
N HIS A 165 16.22 -6.02 0.10
CA HIS A 165 16.34 -4.59 0.28
C HIS A 165 16.53 -3.84 -1.05
N ASP A 166 17.25 -4.47 -2.00
CA ASP A 166 17.69 -3.83 -3.24
C ASP A 166 16.75 -4.10 -4.43
N ILE A 167 15.67 -4.86 -4.22
CA ILE A 167 14.71 -5.23 -5.26
C ILE A 167 13.29 -4.79 -4.87
N SER A 168 12.45 -4.51 -5.86
CA SER A 168 11.06 -4.13 -5.64
C SER A 168 10.20 -5.28 -5.11
N LEU A 169 9.06 -4.96 -4.47
CA LEU A 169 8.10 -5.99 -4.05
C LEU A 169 7.60 -6.83 -5.24
N ALA A 170 7.42 -6.20 -6.40
CA ALA A 170 7.02 -6.91 -7.61
C ALA A 170 8.06 -7.94 -8.05
N GLU A 171 9.34 -7.62 -7.93
CA GLU A 171 10.44 -8.56 -8.20
C GLU A 171 10.52 -9.66 -7.13
N VAL A 172 10.30 -9.33 -5.84
CA VAL A 172 10.18 -10.31 -4.77
C VAL A 172 9.12 -11.36 -5.13
N HIS A 173 7.91 -10.93 -5.49
CA HIS A 173 6.83 -11.85 -5.91
C HIS A 173 7.21 -12.66 -7.15
N ALA A 174 7.87 -12.04 -8.13
CA ALA A 174 8.33 -12.75 -9.32
C ALA A 174 9.37 -13.84 -9.00
N LEU A 175 10.27 -13.59 -8.06
CA LEU A 175 11.27 -14.58 -7.62
C LEU A 175 10.67 -15.70 -6.76
N LEU A 176 9.62 -15.42 -5.99
CA LEU A 176 8.94 -16.43 -5.17
C LEU A 176 8.02 -17.33 -5.99
N SER A 177 7.46 -16.83 -7.09
CA SER A 177 6.64 -17.60 -8.03
C SER A 177 7.51 -18.31 -9.07
N GLY A 178 6.96 -19.33 -9.77
CA GLY A 178 7.70 -20.03 -10.82
C GLY A 178 7.00 -21.27 -11.35
N GLU A 179 7.79 -22.17 -11.95
CA GLU A 179 7.29 -23.45 -12.46
C GLU A 179 6.98 -24.43 -11.31
N VAL A 180 5.95 -25.25 -11.50
CA VAL A 180 5.58 -26.30 -10.52
C VAL A 180 6.75 -27.25 -10.30
N GLY A 181 7.12 -27.47 -9.06
CA GLY A 181 8.21 -28.37 -8.68
C GLY A 181 9.61 -27.71 -8.72
N SER A 182 9.73 -26.48 -9.23
CA SER A 182 10.99 -25.73 -9.07
C SER A 182 11.21 -25.34 -7.61
N THR A 183 12.45 -25.04 -7.24
CA THR A 183 12.80 -24.61 -5.88
C THR A 183 13.22 -23.16 -5.87
N VAL A 184 13.06 -22.51 -4.72
CA VAL A 184 13.64 -21.21 -4.42
C VAL A 184 14.33 -21.27 -3.06
N THR A 185 15.49 -20.65 -2.97
CA THR A 185 16.24 -20.53 -1.71
C THR A 185 16.03 -19.13 -1.13
N VAL A 186 15.52 -19.05 0.08
CA VAL A 186 15.38 -17.81 0.83
C VAL A 186 16.28 -17.80 2.04
N ALA A 187 16.90 -16.68 2.37
CA ALA A 187 17.58 -16.47 3.64
C ALA A 187 16.63 -15.67 4.55
N VAL A 188 16.29 -16.26 5.69
CA VAL A 188 15.30 -15.71 6.63
C VAL A 188 16.00 -15.28 7.92
N VAL A 189 15.68 -14.08 8.39
CA VAL A 189 16.13 -13.56 9.70
C VAL A 189 14.95 -13.59 10.67
N ARG A 190 15.19 -14.13 11.85
CA ARG A 190 14.25 -14.20 12.96
C ARG A 190 14.79 -13.44 14.17
N PRO A 191 13.97 -12.74 14.95
CA PRO A 191 14.43 -11.83 16.02
C PRO A 191 15.36 -12.47 17.08
N ARG A 192 15.28 -13.78 17.26
CA ARG A 192 16.08 -14.51 18.27
C ARG A 192 17.27 -15.29 17.71
N ARG A 193 17.52 -15.22 16.40
CA ARG A 193 18.62 -15.91 15.76
C ARG A 193 19.61 -14.90 15.19
N ALA A 194 20.89 -15.04 15.57
CA ALA A 194 21.94 -14.12 15.17
C ALA A 194 22.33 -14.23 13.68
N GLU A 195 22.02 -15.36 13.03
CA GLU A 195 22.41 -15.61 11.64
C GLU A 195 21.20 -15.94 10.78
N PRO A 196 21.18 -15.47 9.50
CA PRO A 196 20.14 -15.82 8.56
C PRO A 196 20.06 -17.33 8.32
N GLN A 197 18.85 -17.88 8.37
CA GLN A 197 18.61 -19.28 8.08
C GLN A 197 18.26 -19.44 6.59
N LYS A 198 18.99 -20.29 5.88
CA LYS A 198 18.67 -20.67 4.50
C LYS A 198 17.57 -21.73 4.50
N ILE A 199 16.46 -21.43 3.81
CA ILE A 199 15.33 -22.32 3.63
C ILE A 199 15.13 -22.55 2.13
N VAL A 200 15.04 -23.80 1.72
CA VAL A 200 14.74 -24.19 0.35
C VAL A 200 13.26 -24.56 0.27
N ILE A 201 12.52 -23.87 -0.57
CA ILE A 201 11.08 -24.02 -0.71
C ILE A 201 10.79 -24.58 -2.12
N ALA A 202 10.06 -25.67 -2.21
CA ALA A 202 9.58 -26.20 -3.50
C ALA A 202 8.29 -25.47 -3.90
N ARG A 203 8.32 -24.71 -5.00
CA ARG A 203 7.13 -24.04 -5.53
C ARG A 203 6.10 -25.05 -5.98
N ASN A 204 4.84 -24.82 -5.66
CA ASN A 204 3.74 -25.69 -6.04
C ASN A 204 2.45 -24.90 -6.26
N ILE A 205 1.42 -25.54 -6.83
CA ILE A 205 0.07 -25.01 -6.78
C ILE A 205 -0.35 -24.99 -5.30
N VAL A 206 -0.65 -23.79 -4.80
CA VAL A 206 -1.05 -23.60 -3.41
C VAL A 206 -2.52 -24.01 -3.28
N ALA A 207 -2.76 -25.06 -2.51
CA ALA A 207 -4.11 -25.46 -2.13
C ALA A 207 -4.51 -24.62 -0.90
N ILE A 208 -5.55 -23.81 -1.02
CA ILE A 208 -6.12 -23.09 0.10
C ILE A 208 -6.96 -24.06 0.89
N PRO A 209 -6.77 -24.11 2.25
CA PRO A 209 -7.61 -24.94 3.11
C PRO A 209 -9.08 -24.50 3.01
N PRO A 210 -10.04 -25.41 3.10
CA PRO A 210 -11.45 -25.03 3.19
C PRO A 210 -11.72 -24.31 4.50
N VAL A 211 -12.82 -23.53 4.55
CA VAL A 211 -13.26 -22.85 5.76
C VAL A 211 -13.40 -23.86 6.92
N GLY A 212 -12.56 -23.66 7.94
CA GLY A 212 -12.61 -24.47 9.16
C GLY A 212 -13.89 -24.18 9.94
N GLU A 213 -14.61 -25.22 10.39
CA GLU A 213 -15.80 -25.04 11.24
C GLU A 213 -15.78 -25.99 12.43
N LYS A 214 -16.20 -25.49 13.57
CA LYS A 214 -16.44 -26.32 14.77
C LYS A 214 -17.45 -25.66 15.69
N MET A 215 -18.22 -26.51 16.42
CA MET A 215 -19.04 -26.05 17.51
C MET A 215 -18.22 -26.04 18.80
N LEU A 216 -18.14 -24.90 19.46
CA LEU A 216 -17.51 -24.75 20.77
C LEU A 216 -18.55 -24.85 21.89
N ALA A 217 -18.09 -24.79 23.14
CA ALA A 217 -18.98 -24.71 24.30
C ALA A 217 -19.91 -23.48 24.20
N ASP A 218 -20.98 -23.48 24.98
CA ASP A 218 -21.99 -22.40 25.08
C ASP A 218 -22.66 -22.05 23.71
N ASN A 219 -22.78 -23.04 22.80
CA ASN A 219 -23.37 -22.93 21.48
C ASN A 219 -22.71 -21.83 20.62
N VAL A 220 -21.39 -21.70 20.67
CA VAL A 220 -20.60 -20.80 19.84
C VAL A 220 -20.13 -21.56 18.60
N GLY A 221 -20.56 -21.12 17.42
CA GLY A 221 -20.00 -21.56 16.16
C GLY A 221 -18.65 -20.84 15.90
N TYR A 222 -17.61 -21.59 15.64
CA TYR A 222 -16.29 -21.07 15.29
C TYR A 222 -16.01 -21.34 13.81
N LEU A 223 -15.57 -20.31 13.12
CA LEU A 223 -15.16 -20.35 11.71
C LEU A 223 -13.74 -19.83 11.59
N GLN A 224 -12.88 -20.56 10.89
CA GLN A 224 -11.52 -20.14 10.56
C GLN A 224 -11.42 -19.94 9.04
N VAL A 225 -10.94 -18.77 8.62
CA VAL A 225 -10.78 -18.37 7.22
C VAL A 225 -9.32 -18.00 7.00
N ASP A 226 -8.59 -18.85 6.29
CA ASP A 226 -7.14 -18.66 6.05
C ASP A 226 -6.86 -17.78 4.83
N ALA A 227 -7.81 -17.63 3.90
CA ALA A 227 -7.69 -16.80 2.69
C ALA A 227 -9.06 -16.51 2.09
N PHE A 228 -9.11 -15.63 1.07
CA PHE A 228 -10.32 -15.22 0.36
C PHE A 228 -10.23 -15.52 -1.16
N PRO A 229 -10.10 -16.79 -1.58
CA PRO A 229 -10.19 -17.14 -2.99
C PRO A 229 -11.61 -16.88 -3.53
N GLU A 230 -11.76 -16.92 -4.86
CA GLU A 230 -13.06 -16.79 -5.49
C GLU A 230 -14.04 -17.86 -5.00
N GLY A 231 -15.20 -17.43 -4.48
CA GLY A 231 -16.25 -18.29 -3.93
C GLY A 231 -16.18 -18.49 -2.40
N GLU A 232 -15.19 -17.95 -1.72
CA GLU A 232 -15.00 -18.12 -0.27
C GLU A 232 -16.18 -17.59 0.55
N SER A 233 -16.74 -16.46 0.16
CA SER A 233 -17.92 -15.90 0.82
C SER A 233 -19.14 -16.82 0.77
N GLN A 234 -19.28 -17.61 -0.29
CA GLN A 234 -20.34 -18.59 -0.41
C GLN A 234 -20.09 -19.81 0.47
N GLU A 235 -18.83 -20.26 0.59
CA GLU A 235 -18.44 -21.32 1.51
C GLU A 235 -18.69 -20.90 2.95
N ILE A 236 -18.21 -19.70 3.37
CA ILE A 236 -18.48 -19.13 4.69
C ILE A 236 -19.99 -19.08 4.97
N ALA A 237 -20.80 -18.63 3.99
CA ALA A 237 -22.25 -18.61 4.13
C ALA A 237 -22.85 -20.00 4.36
N GLY A 238 -22.34 -21.02 3.68
CA GLY A 238 -22.72 -22.43 3.88
C GLY A 238 -22.42 -22.87 5.30
N LYS A 239 -21.19 -22.64 5.77
CA LYS A 239 -20.73 -23.01 7.11
C LYS A 239 -21.52 -22.31 8.22
N ILE A 240 -21.83 -21.02 8.05
CA ILE A 240 -22.70 -20.29 9.02
C ILE A 240 -24.08 -20.97 9.13
N ARG A 241 -24.70 -21.29 8.00
CA ARG A 241 -26.01 -21.95 8.01
C ARG A 241 -25.96 -23.34 8.66
N ASP A 242 -24.89 -24.08 8.45
CA ASP A 242 -24.72 -25.42 9.04
C ASP A 242 -24.49 -25.35 10.56
N LEU A 243 -23.69 -24.40 11.02
CA LEU A 243 -23.54 -24.12 12.46
C LEU A 243 -24.87 -23.69 13.11
N GLN A 244 -25.67 -22.85 12.43
CA GLN A 244 -27.00 -22.46 12.92
C GLN A 244 -27.94 -23.66 13.02
N LYS A 245 -27.95 -24.59 12.05
CA LYS A 245 -28.71 -25.84 12.11
C LYS A 245 -28.25 -26.75 13.28
N GLN A 246 -26.95 -26.72 13.60
CA GLN A 246 -26.38 -27.42 14.74
C GLN A 246 -26.70 -26.75 16.08
N GLY A 247 -27.33 -25.57 16.08
CA GLY A 247 -27.75 -24.87 17.28
C GLY A 247 -26.82 -23.73 17.73
N ALA A 248 -25.94 -23.26 16.88
CA ALA A 248 -25.12 -22.09 17.19
C ALA A 248 -25.98 -20.87 17.47
N LYS A 249 -25.68 -20.18 18.54
CA LYS A 249 -26.32 -18.93 18.97
C LYS A 249 -25.41 -17.72 18.88
N LYS A 250 -24.13 -17.92 18.66
CA LYS A 250 -23.07 -16.92 18.54
C LYS A 250 -22.04 -17.40 17.54
N ILE A 251 -21.26 -16.49 16.97
CA ILE A 251 -20.23 -16.81 15.97
C ILE A 251 -18.91 -16.17 16.41
N VAL A 252 -17.84 -16.95 16.36
CA VAL A 252 -16.46 -16.46 16.31
C VAL A 252 -15.99 -16.63 14.87
N LEU A 253 -15.58 -15.53 14.24
CA LEU A 253 -14.96 -15.53 12.93
C LEU A 253 -13.45 -15.27 13.11
N ASP A 254 -12.62 -16.28 12.88
CA ASP A 254 -11.19 -16.19 13.02
C ASP A 254 -10.55 -15.83 11.67
N LEU A 255 -10.00 -14.62 11.59
CA LEU A 255 -9.31 -14.06 10.44
C LEU A 255 -7.81 -13.87 10.72
N ARG A 256 -7.29 -14.47 11.77
CA ARG A 256 -5.86 -14.41 12.07
C ARG A 256 -5.06 -15.09 10.96
N ASN A 257 -3.97 -14.47 10.56
CA ASN A 257 -3.10 -14.95 9.47
C ASN A 257 -3.81 -15.09 8.10
N SER A 258 -4.93 -14.42 7.92
CA SER A 258 -5.67 -14.35 6.66
C SER A 258 -5.24 -13.11 5.88
N ALA A 259 -4.40 -13.29 4.85
CA ALA A 259 -3.74 -12.18 4.17
C ALA A 259 -3.81 -12.27 2.63
N SER A 260 -4.51 -13.23 2.08
CA SER A 260 -4.56 -13.42 0.63
C SER A 260 -5.96 -13.57 0.10
N GLY A 261 -6.15 -13.24 -1.18
CA GLY A 261 -7.42 -13.38 -1.87
C GLY A 261 -7.94 -12.10 -2.50
N ALA A 262 -9.20 -12.10 -2.90
CA ALA A 262 -9.83 -10.98 -3.58
C ALA A 262 -10.59 -10.08 -2.58
N GLU A 263 -10.42 -8.77 -2.69
CA GLU A 263 -11.15 -7.79 -1.85
C GLU A 263 -12.67 -7.88 -2.06
N SER A 264 -13.12 -8.31 -3.25
CA SER A 264 -14.53 -8.57 -3.53
C SER A 264 -15.11 -9.68 -2.66
N GLU A 265 -14.33 -10.70 -2.31
CA GLU A 265 -14.75 -11.76 -1.39
C GLU A 265 -14.80 -11.24 0.06
N GLY A 266 -13.88 -10.36 0.45
CA GLY A 266 -13.95 -9.65 1.73
C GLY A 266 -15.23 -8.80 1.84
N VAL A 267 -15.57 -8.04 0.79
CA VAL A 267 -16.81 -7.27 0.72
C VAL A 267 -18.03 -8.18 0.80
N ALA A 268 -18.05 -9.27 0.03
CA ALA A 268 -19.15 -10.22 0.04
C ALA A 268 -19.31 -10.92 1.40
N THR A 269 -18.20 -11.28 2.06
CA THR A 269 -18.19 -11.88 3.40
C THR A 269 -18.71 -10.90 4.46
N ALA A 270 -18.28 -9.64 4.43
CA ALA A 270 -18.81 -8.62 5.35
C ALA A 270 -20.33 -8.45 5.20
N ASN A 271 -20.84 -8.56 3.96
CA ASN A 271 -22.28 -8.44 3.69
C ASN A 271 -23.10 -9.63 4.26
N LEU A 272 -22.48 -10.77 4.56
CA LEU A 272 -23.20 -11.88 5.24
C LEU A 272 -23.65 -11.49 6.65
N PHE A 273 -23.07 -10.48 7.24
CA PHE A 273 -23.32 -10.01 8.61
C PHE A 273 -24.01 -8.65 8.67
N LEU A 274 -24.11 -7.92 7.56
CA LEU A 274 -24.58 -6.53 7.51
C LEU A 274 -25.81 -6.41 6.61
N ASP A 275 -26.90 -5.83 7.17
CA ASP A 275 -28.12 -5.53 6.45
C ASP A 275 -28.19 -4.07 5.95
N HIS A 276 -27.32 -3.20 6.43
CA HIS A 276 -27.25 -1.80 6.03
C HIS A 276 -25.85 -1.23 6.28
N GLY A 277 -25.64 -0.01 5.83
CA GLY A 277 -24.39 0.73 6.03
C GLY A 277 -23.38 0.52 4.91
N THR A 278 -22.29 1.23 4.99
CA THR A 278 -21.15 1.09 4.08
C THR A 278 -20.23 -0.03 4.58
N ILE A 279 -19.83 -0.93 3.70
CA ILE A 279 -18.83 -1.97 4.00
C ILE A 279 -17.44 -1.36 3.88
N THR A 280 -17.15 -0.77 2.74
CA THR A 280 -15.89 -0.09 2.42
C THR A 280 -16.10 0.84 1.24
N TYR A 281 -15.12 1.68 0.93
CA TYR A 281 -15.08 2.36 -0.35
C TYR A 281 -13.65 2.46 -0.87
N LEU A 282 -13.50 2.46 -2.19
CA LEU A 282 -12.26 2.65 -2.91
C LEU A 282 -12.18 4.08 -3.41
N GLN A 283 -11.05 4.77 -3.21
CA GLN A 283 -10.83 6.13 -3.66
C GLN A 283 -9.35 6.41 -3.91
N GLY A 284 -9.05 7.24 -4.90
CA GLY A 284 -7.71 7.76 -5.20
C GLY A 284 -7.78 9.19 -5.72
N GLN A 285 -6.62 9.83 -5.95
CA GLN A 285 -6.54 11.20 -6.43
C GLN A 285 -7.31 11.41 -7.75
N LYS A 286 -7.17 10.47 -8.68
CA LYS A 286 -7.88 10.45 -9.98
C LYS A 286 -8.85 9.28 -10.11
N TYR A 287 -8.99 8.48 -9.06
CA TYR A 287 -9.92 7.37 -8.99
C TYR A 287 -11.16 7.85 -8.21
N PRO A 288 -12.34 7.95 -8.86
CA PRO A 288 -13.55 8.43 -8.18
C PRO A 288 -13.95 7.49 -7.06
N ARG A 289 -14.55 8.04 -6.00
CA ARG A 289 -15.03 7.24 -4.88
C ARG A 289 -16.05 6.21 -5.36
N GLN A 290 -15.75 4.94 -5.13
CA GLN A 290 -16.63 3.81 -5.36
C GLN A 290 -16.98 3.18 -4.02
N ALA A 291 -18.22 3.35 -3.57
CA ALA A 291 -18.70 2.80 -2.31
C ALA A 291 -19.30 1.39 -2.51
N PHE A 292 -19.00 0.51 -1.57
CA PHE A 292 -19.59 -0.83 -1.44
C PHE A 292 -20.48 -0.81 -0.21
N ASN A 293 -21.79 -0.86 -0.42
CA ASN A 293 -22.77 -0.83 0.64
C ASN A 293 -23.36 -2.21 0.88
N ALA A 294 -23.81 -2.46 2.10
CA ALA A 294 -24.49 -3.69 2.45
C ALA A 294 -25.82 -3.81 1.70
N ASP A 295 -26.12 -5.01 1.22
CA ASP A 295 -27.36 -5.42 0.62
C ASP A 295 -28.14 -6.29 1.62
N PRO A 296 -29.29 -5.86 2.12
CA PRO A 296 -30.07 -6.60 3.12
C PRO A 296 -30.43 -8.03 2.68
N SER A 297 -30.52 -8.28 1.38
CA SER A 297 -30.86 -9.60 0.86
C SER A 297 -29.74 -10.64 1.03
N LYS A 298 -28.51 -10.17 1.30
CA LYS A 298 -27.31 -11.01 1.47
C LYS A 298 -26.96 -11.26 2.93
N ASP A 299 -27.55 -10.53 3.84
CA ASP A 299 -27.39 -10.76 5.28
C ASP A 299 -28.08 -12.07 5.67
N ILE A 300 -27.29 -12.99 6.23
CA ILE A 300 -27.75 -14.34 6.54
C ILE A 300 -27.80 -14.62 8.03
N THR A 301 -27.30 -13.74 8.87
CA THR A 301 -27.22 -14.00 10.31
C THR A 301 -27.27 -12.73 11.16
N LYS A 302 -28.13 -12.77 12.18
CA LYS A 302 -28.21 -11.76 13.24
C LYS A 302 -27.55 -12.22 14.55
N LEU A 303 -26.92 -13.41 14.54
CA LEU A 303 -26.23 -13.93 15.74
C LEU A 303 -25.12 -12.95 16.18
N PRO A 304 -24.89 -12.78 17.48
CA PRO A 304 -23.72 -12.05 17.97
C PRO A 304 -22.44 -12.59 17.33
N VAL A 305 -21.57 -11.68 16.87
CA VAL A 305 -20.30 -12.04 16.23
C VAL A 305 -19.13 -11.38 16.94
N ALA A 306 -18.06 -12.14 17.10
CA ALA A 306 -16.73 -11.68 17.50
C ALA A 306 -15.74 -12.09 16.41
N VAL A 307 -14.85 -11.21 16.03
CA VAL A 307 -13.85 -11.45 14.98
C VAL A 307 -12.47 -11.44 15.61
N LEU A 308 -11.69 -12.48 15.36
CA LEU A 308 -10.29 -12.55 15.78
C LEU A 308 -9.39 -12.04 14.67
N VAL A 309 -8.46 -11.18 15.01
CA VAL A 309 -7.48 -10.62 14.08
C VAL A 309 -6.09 -10.52 14.73
N ASN A 310 -5.05 -10.53 13.89
CA ASN A 310 -3.67 -10.31 14.33
C ASN A 310 -2.87 -9.58 13.25
N ARG A 311 -1.57 -9.42 13.43
CA ARG A 311 -0.65 -8.78 12.48
C ARG A 311 -0.55 -9.48 11.12
N GLY A 312 -0.94 -10.75 11.05
CA GLY A 312 -1.07 -11.54 9.82
C GLY A 312 -2.43 -11.39 9.13
N THR A 313 -3.35 -10.57 9.66
CA THR A 313 -4.64 -10.26 9.02
C THR A 313 -4.44 -9.10 8.04
N ALA A 314 -4.67 -9.33 6.73
CA ALA A 314 -4.42 -8.31 5.69
C ALA A 314 -5.48 -8.33 4.57
N GLY A 315 -5.55 -7.25 3.80
CA GLY A 315 -6.35 -7.15 2.59
C GLY A 315 -7.86 -7.39 2.79
N PRO A 316 -8.46 -8.41 2.13
CA PRO A 316 -9.88 -8.70 2.22
C PRO A 316 -10.36 -8.98 3.66
N ALA A 317 -9.53 -9.58 4.51
CA ALA A 317 -9.83 -9.83 5.92
C ALA A 317 -9.97 -8.52 6.71
N GLU A 318 -9.17 -7.49 6.38
CA GLU A 318 -9.26 -6.18 7.00
C GLU A 318 -10.56 -5.44 6.61
N ILE A 319 -11.02 -5.63 5.36
CA ILE A 319 -12.32 -5.10 4.91
C ILE A 319 -13.44 -5.68 5.78
N VAL A 320 -13.42 -6.99 6.03
CA VAL A 320 -14.40 -7.67 6.90
C VAL A 320 -14.35 -7.11 8.31
N ALA A 321 -13.16 -7.06 8.91
CA ALA A 321 -12.96 -6.58 10.27
C ALA A 321 -13.40 -5.12 10.44
N ALA A 322 -12.97 -4.21 9.54
CA ALA A 322 -13.36 -2.80 9.57
C ALA A 322 -14.86 -2.61 9.42
N ALA A 323 -15.50 -3.34 8.50
CA ALA A 323 -16.93 -3.25 8.25
C ALA A 323 -17.75 -3.71 9.47
N ILE A 324 -17.38 -4.81 10.10
CA ILE A 324 -18.07 -5.32 11.31
C ILE A 324 -17.88 -4.37 12.48
N LEU A 325 -16.67 -3.85 12.69
CA LEU A 325 -16.35 -2.92 13.76
C LEU A 325 -17.13 -1.62 13.65
N GLU A 326 -17.00 -0.95 12.51
CA GLU A 326 -17.47 0.44 12.36
C GLU A 326 -18.98 0.53 12.10
N ASN A 327 -19.64 -0.55 11.67
CA ASN A 327 -21.10 -0.66 11.69
C ASN A 327 -21.64 -1.17 13.04
N ALA A 328 -20.81 -1.28 14.09
CA ALA A 328 -21.18 -1.75 15.42
C ALA A 328 -21.84 -3.16 15.43
N ARG A 329 -21.54 -3.98 14.41
CA ARG A 329 -22.13 -5.30 14.23
C ARG A 329 -21.54 -6.35 15.17
N GLY A 330 -20.28 -6.23 15.52
CA GLY A 330 -19.52 -7.15 16.34
C GLY A 330 -18.33 -6.51 17.03
N ASP A 331 -17.64 -7.28 17.85
CA ASP A 331 -16.36 -6.90 18.46
C ASP A 331 -15.21 -7.50 17.66
N ILE A 332 -14.13 -6.74 17.54
CA ILE A 332 -12.87 -7.18 16.95
C ILE A 332 -11.88 -7.38 18.09
N ILE A 333 -11.35 -8.57 18.20
CA ILE A 333 -10.48 -9.00 19.31
C ILE A 333 -9.12 -9.43 18.74
N GLY A 334 -8.06 -9.03 19.38
CA GLY A 334 -6.70 -9.43 19.02
C GLY A 334 -5.73 -8.29 18.91
N ASP A 335 -4.81 -8.35 17.97
CA ASP A 335 -3.80 -7.32 17.71
C ASP A 335 -4.16 -6.51 16.46
N LYS A 336 -3.49 -5.36 16.29
CA LYS A 336 -3.61 -4.49 15.11
C LYS A 336 -3.30 -5.30 13.84
N THR A 337 -4.11 -5.14 12.81
CA THR A 337 -3.94 -5.85 11.54
C THR A 337 -2.74 -5.31 10.75
N PHE A 338 -2.46 -5.86 9.56
CA PHE A 338 -1.28 -5.50 8.78
C PHE A 338 -1.39 -4.12 8.12
N GLY A 339 -2.49 -3.83 7.46
CA GLY A 339 -2.69 -2.58 6.72
C GLY A 339 -2.39 -2.68 5.23
N ASP A 340 -2.92 -3.67 4.53
CA ASP A 340 -2.84 -3.81 3.08
C ASP A 340 -4.19 -3.53 2.41
N GLY A 341 -4.28 -2.41 1.72
CA GLY A 341 -5.55 -1.98 1.12
C GLY A 341 -5.35 -1.02 -0.04
N SER A 342 -4.39 -1.27 -0.91
CA SER A 342 -4.14 -0.44 -2.09
C SER A 342 -4.39 -1.20 -3.40
N VAL A 343 -4.77 -0.46 -4.44
CA VAL A 343 -4.99 -0.97 -5.79
C VAL A 343 -3.92 -0.42 -6.72
N GLN A 344 -3.17 -1.33 -7.36
CA GLN A 344 -2.10 -0.98 -8.26
C GLN A 344 -2.57 -0.98 -9.71
N LYS A 345 -1.95 -0.10 -10.50
CA LYS A 345 -2.06 -0.07 -11.95
C LYS A 345 -0.69 -0.26 -12.58
N LEU A 346 -0.59 -1.20 -13.52
CA LEU A 346 0.57 -1.34 -14.38
C LEU A 346 0.50 -0.32 -15.52
N ILE A 347 1.56 0.45 -15.69
CA ILE A 347 1.70 1.49 -16.73
C ILE A 347 2.96 1.19 -17.52
N GLU A 348 2.81 0.79 -18.79
CA GLU A 348 3.95 0.57 -19.69
C GLU A 348 4.53 1.89 -20.15
N MET A 349 5.87 1.98 -20.20
CA MET A 349 6.61 3.13 -20.66
C MET A 349 7.14 2.92 -22.07
N PRO A 350 7.41 4.02 -22.85
CA PRO A 350 7.85 3.93 -24.25
C PRO A 350 9.19 3.21 -24.47
N ASP A 351 10.03 3.13 -23.43
CA ASP A 351 11.32 2.44 -23.44
C ASP A 351 11.26 0.97 -23.07
N ASN A 352 10.04 0.40 -22.96
CA ASN A 352 9.73 -0.94 -22.50
C ASN A 352 9.98 -1.17 -21.00
N SER A 353 10.22 -0.15 -20.20
CA SER A 353 10.10 -0.20 -18.77
C SER A 353 8.62 -0.16 -18.33
N ALA A 354 8.34 -0.33 -17.04
CA ALA A 354 6.98 -0.19 -16.53
C ALA A 354 6.95 0.39 -15.12
N LEU A 355 5.80 0.98 -14.78
CA LEU A 355 5.49 1.39 -13.42
C LEU A 355 4.35 0.53 -12.90
N ILE A 356 4.51 0.00 -11.71
CA ILE A 356 3.41 -0.47 -10.89
C ILE A 356 3.13 0.67 -9.91
N LEU A 357 1.94 1.27 -9.96
CA LEU A 357 1.63 2.46 -9.18
C LEU A 357 0.34 2.27 -8.43
N SER A 358 0.35 2.53 -7.12
CA SER A 358 -0.85 2.57 -6.30
C SER A 358 -1.72 3.75 -6.70
N ILE A 359 -2.90 3.48 -7.26
CA ILE A 359 -3.81 4.49 -7.81
C ILE A 359 -5.02 4.78 -6.95
N ALA A 360 -5.34 3.87 -6.03
CA ALA A 360 -6.45 3.99 -5.10
C ALA A 360 -6.18 3.18 -3.82
N LYS A 361 -6.86 3.57 -2.73
CA LYS A 361 -6.85 2.85 -1.45
C LYS A 361 -8.25 2.48 -1.03
N TYR A 362 -8.39 1.36 -0.33
CA TYR A 362 -9.61 1.01 0.39
C TYR A 362 -9.66 1.78 1.72
N TYR A 363 -10.86 2.23 2.03
CA TYR A 363 -11.15 2.98 3.24
C TYR A 363 -12.23 2.25 4.05
N SER A 364 -12.11 2.30 5.35
CA SER A 364 -13.15 1.84 6.28
C SER A 364 -14.43 2.69 6.14
N PRO A 365 -15.58 2.24 6.65
CA PRO A 365 -16.82 3.03 6.65
C PRO A 365 -16.67 4.46 7.17
N SER A 366 -15.85 4.66 8.22
CA SER A 366 -15.60 5.98 8.82
C SER A 366 -14.62 6.86 8.05
N GLY A 367 -13.95 6.33 7.02
CA GLY A 367 -13.03 7.08 6.19
C GLY A 367 -11.55 6.94 6.55
N LYS A 368 -11.18 5.98 7.38
CA LYS A 368 -9.78 5.65 7.63
C LYS A 368 -9.25 4.80 6.49
N ALA A 369 -8.08 5.15 5.95
CA ALA A 369 -7.43 4.29 4.97
C ALA A 369 -7.04 2.96 5.62
N ILE A 370 -7.35 1.81 4.99
CA ILE A 370 -6.88 0.50 5.47
C ILE A 370 -5.37 0.40 5.24
N GLN A 371 -4.92 0.84 4.06
CA GLN A 371 -3.50 0.89 3.74
C GLN A 371 -2.72 1.71 4.80
N ASP A 372 -1.71 1.14 5.38
CA ASP A 372 -0.78 1.68 6.40
C ASP A 372 -1.42 1.97 7.78
N ALA A 373 -2.70 2.38 7.83
CA ALA A 373 -3.37 2.65 9.11
C ALA A 373 -3.86 1.39 9.80
N ALA A 374 -4.15 0.34 9.01
CA ALA A 374 -4.65 -0.95 9.48
C ALA A 374 -5.98 -0.85 10.28
N VAL A 375 -6.49 -1.97 10.76
CA VAL A 375 -7.66 -2.03 11.64
C VAL A 375 -7.19 -2.26 13.07
N THR A 376 -7.55 -1.35 13.96
CA THR A 376 -7.26 -1.50 15.40
C THR A 376 -8.45 -2.16 16.08
N PRO A 377 -8.28 -3.31 16.72
CA PRO A 377 -9.33 -3.98 17.49
C PRO A 377 -9.90 -3.08 18.59
N ASN A 378 -11.19 -3.21 18.90
CA ASN A 378 -11.78 -2.56 20.07
C ASN A 378 -11.55 -3.35 21.37
N VAL A 379 -11.08 -4.61 21.26
CA VAL A 379 -10.64 -5.43 22.39
C VAL A 379 -9.21 -5.91 22.08
N LEU A 380 -8.23 -5.15 22.58
CA LEU A 380 -6.82 -5.49 22.36
C LEU A 380 -6.43 -6.68 23.26
N VAL A 381 -5.86 -7.71 22.62
CA VAL A 381 -5.28 -8.88 23.27
C VAL A 381 -4.04 -9.26 22.47
N ALA A 382 -2.88 -9.05 23.05
CA ALA A 382 -1.61 -9.40 22.40
C ALA A 382 -1.55 -10.91 22.10
N ASP A 383 -0.89 -11.27 21.00
CA ASP A 383 -0.61 -12.66 20.69
C ASP A 383 0.57 -13.11 21.55
N SER A 384 0.32 -14.03 22.49
CA SER A 384 1.36 -14.56 23.39
C SER A 384 2.51 -15.23 22.64
N THR A 385 2.30 -15.67 21.41
CA THR A 385 3.34 -16.26 20.56
C THR A 385 4.22 -15.20 19.90
N GLU A 386 3.68 -14.01 19.63
CA GLU A 386 4.42 -12.86 19.07
C GLU A 386 5.18 -12.06 20.14
N GLU A 387 4.63 -11.90 21.36
CA GLU A 387 5.36 -11.29 22.47
C GLU A 387 6.65 -12.07 22.80
N GLU A 388 6.63 -13.38 22.65
CA GLU A 388 7.84 -14.19 22.73
C GLU A 388 8.82 -13.92 21.56
N ALA A 389 8.39 -13.42 20.42
CA ALA A 389 9.24 -13.12 19.26
C ALA A 389 10.02 -11.80 19.39
N GLY A 390 9.64 -10.90 20.32
CA GLY A 390 10.40 -9.66 20.62
C GLY A 390 10.46 -8.67 19.44
N LEU A 391 9.41 -8.58 18.63
CA LEU A 391 9.30 -7.57 17.57
C LEU A 391 9.02 -6.21 18.20
N PRO A 392 9.79 -5.14 17.88
CA PRO A 392 9.49 -3.79 18.36
C PRO A 392 8.16 -3.31 17.81
N ASP A 393 7.35 -2.65 18.63
CA ASP A 393 6.21 -1.89 18.14
C ASP A 393 6.69 -0.75 17.23
N GLU A 394 6.00 -0.53 16.10
CA GLU A 394 6.37 0.52 15.13
C GLU A 394 6.31 1.94 15.71
N ASP A 395 5.65 2.13 16.85
CA ASP A 395 5.48 3.41 17.54
C ASP A 395 6.52 3.64 18.65
N GLU A 396 7.35 2.67 19.04
CA GLU A 396 8.41 2.86 20.04
C GLU A 396 9.71 3.32 19.38
N GLN A 397 10.04 4.60 19.56
CA GLN A 397 11.39 5.12 19.30
C GLN A 397 12.39 4.36 20.16
N ALA A 398 13.37 3.73 19.48
CA ALA A 398 14.38 2.86 20.05
C ALA A 398 15.04 3.41 21.33
N ALA A 399 14.65 2.86 22.49
CA ALA A 399 15.45 2.93 23.70
C ALA A 399 16.52 1.83 23.67
N PRO A 400 17.75 2.06 24.20
CA PRO A 400 18.83 1.08 24.13
C PRO A 400 18.48 -0.17 24.92
N SER A 401 18.41 -1.31 24.22
CA SER A 401 18.11 -2.61 24.80
C SER A 401 19.23 -3.11 25.73
N GLU A 402 18.86 -3.58 26.91
CA GLU A 402 19.73 -4.35 27.80
C GLU A 402 20.11 -5.70 27.16
N LYS A 403 21.31 -6.17 27.46
CA LYS A 403 21.89 -7.39 26.88
C LYS A 403 21.05 -8.65 27.19
N PRO A 404 20.88 -9.58 26.22
CA PRO A 404 20.20 -10.84 26.48
C PRO A 404 21.01 -11.74 27.42
N GLY A 405 20.37 -12.14 28.52
CA GLY A 405 20.89 -13.23 29.38
C GLY A 405 20.40 -14.57 28.83
N ASP A 406 21.30 -15.57 28.82
CA ASP A 406 21.04 -16.96 28.46
C ASP A 406 19.79 -17.52 29.16
N LYS A 407 18.68 -17.65 28.46
CA LYS A 407 17.55 -18.47 28.89
C LYS A 407 17.54 -19.77 28.09
N LYS A 408 17.64 -20.88 28.83
CA LYS A 408 17.57 -22.27 28.34
C LYS A 408 16.22 -22.51 27.64
N ASP A 409 16.26 -23.34 26.58
CA ASP A 409 15.11 -23.91 25.89
C ASP A 409 14.09 -24.50 26.88
N GLU A 410 13.05 -23.76 27.21
CA GLU A 410 11.87 -24.29 27.88
C GLU A 410 10.95 -24.91 26.81
N LYS A 411 10.54 -26.17 27.07
CA LYS A 411 9.53 -26.87 26.26
C LYS A 411 8.26 -26.04 26.16
N PRO A 412 7.53 -26.08 25.01
CA PRO A 412 6.33 -25.29 24.81
C PRO A 412 5.33 -25.61 25.94
N LYS A 413 5.05 -24.62 26.79
CA LYS A 413 3.88 -24.62 27.65
C LYS A 413 2.65 -24.73 26.74
N ASN A 414 1.64 -25.43 27.22
CA ASN A 414 0.32 -25.48 26.61
C ASN A 414 -0.16 -24.03 26.40
N VAL A 415 0.09 -23.45 25.23
CA VAL A 415 -0.23 -22.05 24.92
C VAL A 415 -1.74 -21.97 24.86
N GLN A 416 -2.33 -21.34 25.88
CA GLN A 416 -3.76 -21.06 25.92
C GLN A 416 -4.05 -19.96 24.90
N ASP A 417 -5.02 -20.15 24.02
CA ASP A 417 -5.43 -19.13 23.05
C ASP A 417 -6.21 -18.01 23.75
N ASP A 418 -5.48 -17.03 24.27
CA ASP A 418 -6.03 -15.93 25.07
C ASP A 418 -6.97 -15.04 24.26
N GLN A 419 -6.70 -14.87 22.96
CA GLN A 419 -7.57 -14.12 22.05
C GLN A 419 -8.91 -14.84 21.86
N LEU A 420 -8.91 -16.15 21.61
CA LEU A 420 -10.15 -16.94 21.54
C LEU A 420 -10.91 -16.94 22.86
N ASN A 421 -10.22 -17.13 23.99
CA ASN A 421 -10.85 -17.08 25.31
C ASN A 421 -11.52 -15.73 25.56
N LYS A 422 -10.86 -14.64 25.17
CA LYS A 422 -11.44 -13.30 25.30
C LYS A 422 -12.65 -13.09 24.41
N ALA A 423 -12.64 -13.62 23.18
CA ALA A 423 -13.80 -13.59 22.30
C ALA A 423 -15.01 -14.32 22.90
N LEU A 424 -14.78 -15.47 23.50
CA LEU A 424 -15.83 -16.24 24.19
C LEU A 424 -16.40 -15.47 25.40
N GLU A 425 -15.54 -14.81 26.17
CA GLU A 425 -15.95 -13.94 27.29
C GLU A 425 -16.82 -12.77 26.81
N VAL A 426 -16.38 -12.07 25.75
CA VAL A 426 -17.12 -10.93 25.17
C VAL A 426 -18.50 -11.36 24.69
N LEU A 427 -18.58 -12.48 23.97
CA LEU A 427 -19.84 -13.03 23.49
C LEU A 427 -20.78 -13.48 24.62
N LYS A 428 -20.26 -13.96 25.75
CA LYS A 428 -21.05 -14.30 26.93
C LYS A 428 -21.64 -13.05 27.59
N ASN A 429 -20.87 -11.98 27.68
CA ASN A 429 -21.33 -10.74 28.30
C ASN A 429 -22.37 -9.98 27.46
N ARG A 430 -22.42 -10.18 26.14
CA ARG A 430 -23.49 -9.63 25.28
C ARG A 430 -24.85 -10.27 25.52
N GLU A 431 -24.92 -11.58 25.83
CA GLU A 431 -26.19 -12.25 26.18
C GLU A 431 -26.80 -11.72 27.47
N SER A 432 -25.98 -11.31 28.43
CA SER A 432 -26.49 -10.83 29.74
C SER A 432 -27.06 -9.42 29.71
N LYS A 433 -26.91 -8.70 28.60
CA LYS A 433 -27.35 -7.29 28.42
C LYS A 433 -28.54 -7.13 27.46
N GLY A 434 -28.97 -8.20 26.80
CA GLY A 434 -30.13 -8.23 25.90
C GLY A 434 -31.28 -9.03 26.50
#